data_5fa186d63f0b981a6167d1562289ca4a
#
_entry.id   5fa186d63f0b981a6167d1562289ca4a
#
_cell.length_a   1.000
_cell.length_b   1.000
_cell.length_c   1.000
_cell.angle_alpha   90.00
_cell.angle_beta   90.00
_cell.angle_gamma   90.00
#
_symmetry.space_group_name_H-M   'P 1'
#
loop_
_entity.id
_entity.type
_entity.pdbx_description
1 polymer ?
#
loop_
_entity_poly.entity_id
_entity_poly.type
_entity_poly.pdbx_seq_one_letter_code
_entity_poly.pdbx_strand_id
1 'polypeptide(L)'
;MTRTVILWALVLAAGAFALQWLQYQYLVRAFSLEIYIGAIGAAFAAGGVWVGWKLTSRPAPAVFERNAAAQASLGVTGQEMRVLERLAAGLSNKEIARTLGLSPNTVKTHLANLFAKLQVARRTQAISKARDLRLIP
;
A
#
# COMPACT_ATOMS: atom_id res chain seq x y z
N MET A 1 -35.62 5.13 -14.35
CA MET A 1 -34.85 4.16 -13.53
C MET A 1 -35.51 2.77 -13.44
N THR A 2 -36.81 2.67 -13.25
CA THR A 2 -37.52 1.36 -13.13
C THR A 2 -37.45 0.49 -14.38
N ARG A 3 -37.53 1.04 -15.59
CA ARG A 3 -37.49 0.28 -16.85
C ARG A 3 -36.14 -0.41 -17.10
N THR A 4 -35.04 0.23 -16.77
CA THR A 4 -33.69 -0.35 -16.90
C THR A 4 -33.46 -1.48 -15.88
N VAL A 5 -33.94 -1.34 -14.65
CA VAL A 5 -33.84 -2.38 -13.64
C VAL A 5 -34.67 -3.63 -14.02
N ILE A 6 -35.88 -3.42 -14.55
CA ILE A 6 -36.73 -4.52 -15.04
C ILE A 6 -36.09 -5.25 -16.23
N LEU A 7 -35.48 -4.51 -17.17
CA LEU A 7 -34.76 -5.10 -18.30
C LEU A 7 -33.59 -5.97 -17.87
N TRP A 8 -32.76 -5.51 -16.93
CA TRP A 8 -31.65 -6.29 -16.41
C TRP A 8 -32.12 -7.51 -15.58
N ALA A 9 -33.21 -7.37 -14.82
CA ALA A 9 -33.78 -8.49 -14.09
C ALA A 9 -34.32 -9.57 -15.05
N LEU A 10 -34.96 -9.17 -16.17
CA LEU A 10 -35.42 -10.10 -17.21
C LEU A 10 -34.26 -10.80 -17.94
N VAL A 11 -33.17 -10.06 -18.22
CA VAL A 11 -31.97 -10.64 -18.85
C VAL A 11 -31.33 -11.68 -17.92
N LEU A 12 -31.22 -11.37 -16.62
CA LEU A 12 -30.69 -12.31 -15.62
C LEU A 12 -31.60 -13.55 -15.45
N ALA A 13 -32.92 -13.35 -15.41
CA ALA A 13 -33.87 -14.44 -15.32
C ALA A 13 -33.82 -15.32 -16.57
N ALA A 14 -33.74 -14.74 -17.78
CA ALA A 14 -33.60 -15.50 -19.02
C ALA A 14 -32.26 -16.25 -19.09
N GLY A 15 -31.19 -15.65 -18.63
CA GLY A 15 -29.86 -16.27 -18.50
C GLY A 15 -29.90 -17.48 -17.55
N ALA A 16 -30.51 -17.32 -16.38
CA ALA A 16 -30.66 -18.38 -15.39
C ALA A 16 -31.54 -19.55 -15.95
N PHE A 17 -32.62 -19.21 -16.65
CA PHE A 17 -33.49 -20.19 -17.27
C PHE A 17 -32.78 -20.96 -18.40
N ALA A 18 -32.03 -20.25 -19.25
CA ALA A 18 -31.22 -20.85 -20.31
C ALA A 18 -30.14 -21.79 -19.75
N LEU A 19 -29.50 -21.38 -18.65
CA LEU A 19 -28.49 -22.18 -17.96
C LEU A 19 -29.13 -23.45 -17.38
N GLN A 20 -30.31 -23.33 -16.79
CA GLN A 20 -31.05 -24.45 -16.21
C GLN A 20 -31.56 -25.43 -17.27
N TRP A 21 -32.00 -24.90 -18.43
CA TRP A 21 -32.39 -25.69 -19.58
C TRP A 21 -31.20 -26.46 -20.17
N LEU A 22 -30.06 -25.80 -20.32
CA LEU A 22 -28.82 -26.42 -20.81
C LEU A 22 -28.32 -27.52 -19.85
N GLN A 23 -28.37 -27.25 -18.54
CA GLN A 23 -28.05 -28.25 -17.51
C GLN A 23 -28.95 -29.47 -17.61
N TYR A 24 -30.25 -29.30 -17.80
CA TYR A 24 -31.20 -30.42 -17.89
C TYR A 24 -30.98 -31.26 -19.14
N GLN A 25 -30.67 -30.65 -20.27
CA GLN A 25 -30.52 -31.37 -21.54
C GLN A 25 -29.18 -32.09 -21.72
N TYR A 26 -28.09 -31.47 -21.26
CA TYR A 26 -26.74 -31.91 -21.60
C TYR A 26 -25.89 -32.40 -20.42
N LEU A 27 -25.95 -31.76 -19.26
CA LEU A 27 -25.08 -32.12 -18.15
C LEU A 27 -25.58 -33.29 -17.32
N VAL A 28 -26.88 -33.37 -17.04
CA VAL A 28 -27.48 -34.45 -16.21
C VAL A 28 -27.40 -35.79 -16.92
N ARG A 29 -27.39 -35.82 -18.26
CA ARG A 29 -27.24 -37.05 -19.04
C ARG A 29 -25.80 -37.48 -19.29
N ALA A 30 -24.84 -36.56 -19.26
CA ALA A 30 -23.45 -36.83 -19.64
C ALA A 30 -22.53 -37.12 -18.45
N PHE A 31 -22.84 -36.59 -17.28
CA PHE A 31 -21.97 -36.73 -16.10
C PHE A 31 -22.74 -37.26 -14.90
N SER A 32 -22.12 -38.16 -14.15
CA SER A 32 -22.69 -38.62 -12.87
C SER A 32 -22.83 -37.42 -11.91
N LEU A 33 -23.88 -37.45 -11.05
CA LEU A 33 -24.14 -36.40 -10.06
C LEU A 33 -22.91 -36.06 -9.19
N GLU A 34 -22.07 -37.07 -8.94
CA GLU A 34 -20.84 -36.94 -8.17
C GLU A 34 -19.82 -35.98 -8.83
N ILE A 35 -19.67 -36.08 -10.16
CA ILE A 35 -18.76 -35.19 -10.92
C ILE A 35 -19.26 -33.72 -10.87
N TYR A 36 -20.59 -33.56 -10.97
CA TYR A 36 -21.21 -32.24 -10.92
C TYR A 36 -21.02 -31.55 -9.55
N ILE A 37 -21.27 -32.31 -8.47
CA ILE A 37 -21.04 -31.80 -7.09
C ILE A 37 -19.56 -31.49 -6.87
N GLY A 38 -18.66 -32.36 -7.34
CA GLY A 38 -17.23 -32.16 -7.26
C GLY A 38 -16.75 -30.89 -7.99
N ALA A 39 -17.30 -30.65 -9.20
CA ALA A 39 -16.95 -29.47 -9.98
C ALA A 39 -17.40 -28.15 -9.30
N ILE A 40 -18.64 -28.16 -8.76
CA ILE A 40 -19.13 -26.99 -7.99
C ILE A 40 -18.28 -26.77 -6.75
N GLY A 41 -17.96 -27.82 -5.99
CA GLY A 41 -17.11 -27.73 -4.81
C GLY A 41 -15.73 -27.17 -5.14
N ALA A 42 -15.12 -27.64 -6.22
CA ALA A 42 -13.82 -27.14 -6.71
C ALA A 42 -13.89 -25.67 -7.13
N ALA A 43 -14.95 -25.24 -7.81
CA ALA A 43 -15.14 -23.85 -8.20
C ALA A 43 -15.27 -22.92 -6.98
N PHE A 44 -16.05 -23.31 -5.97
CA PHE A 44 -16.18 -22.57 -4.73
C PHE A 44 -14.87 -22.53 -3.93
N ALA A 45 -14.13 -23.63 -3.87
CA ALA A 45 -12.83 -23.67 -3.21
C ALA A 45 -11.82 -22.75 -3.89
N ALA A 46 -11.72 -22.80 -5.23
CA ALA A 46 -10.85 -21.92 -6.00
C ALA A 46 -11.23 -20.44 -5.86
N GLY A 47 -12.52 -20.14 -5.91
CA GLY A 47 -13.04 -18.79 -5.68
C GLY A 47 -12.75 -18.29 -4.27
N GLY A 48 -12.96 -19.11 -3.26
CA GLY A 48 -12.64 -18.78 -1.87
C GLY A 48 -11.16 -18.52 -1.63
N VAL A 49 -10.28 -19.35 -2.18
CA VAL A 49 -8.82 -19.16 -2.13
C VAL A 49 -8.42 -17.87 -2.84
N TRP A 50 -8.97 -17.59 -4.02
CA TRP A 50 -8.69 -16.38 -4.78
C TRP A 50 -9.11 -15.10 -4.03
N VAL A 51 -10.33 -15.09 -3.48
CA VAL A 51 -10.83 -13.98 -2.67
C VAL A 51 -9.99 -13.82 -1.40
N GLY A 52 -9.71 -14.91 -0.70
CA GLY A 52 -8.85 -14.91 0.49
C GLY A 52 -7.47 -14.34 0.18
N TRP A 53 -6.84 -14.80 -0.90
CA TRP A 53 -5.55 -14.27 -1.34
C TRP A 53 -5.62 -12.78 -1.67
N LYS A 54 -6.63 -12.34 -2.42
CA LYS A 54 -6.81 -10.93 -2.78
C LYS A 54 -7.05 -10.02 -1.57
N LEU A 55 -7.80 -10.49 -0.57
CA LEU A 55 -8.04 -9.73 0.66
C LEU A 55 -6.83 -9.72 1.61
N THR A 56 -6.02 -10.78 1.60
CA THR A 56 -4.85 -10.92 2.48
C THR A 56 -3.56 -10.43 1.84
N SER A 57 -3.52 -10.33 0.52
CA SER A 57 -2.37 -9.76 -0.21
C SER A 57 -2.21 -8.30 0.14
N ARG A 58 -1.39 -8.02 1.15
CA ARG A 58 -0.93 -6.65 1.41
C ARG A 58 -0.05 -6.24 0.24
N PRO A 59 -0.26 -5.05 -0.36
CA PRO A 59 0.70 -4.53 -1.31
C PRO A 59 2.08 -4.54 -0.64
N ALA A 60 3.08 -5.06 -1.33
CA ALA A 60 4.46 -4.99 -0.86
C ALA A 60 4.75 -3.55 -0.46
N PRO A 61 5.43 -3.29 0.68
CA PRO A 61 5.77 -1.95 1.07
C PRO A 61 6.49 -1.30 -0.12
N ALA A 62 5.92 -0.22 -0.63
CA ALA A 62 6.52 0.52 -1.73
C ALA A 62 7.96 0.85 -1.32
N VAL A 63 8.93 0.42 -2.11
CA VAL A 63 10.33 0.77 -1.87
C VAL A 63 10.39 2.30 -1.84
N PHE A 64 10.77 2.85 -0.69
CA PHE A 64 10.85 4.31 -0.54
C PHE A 64 11.96 4.83 -1.46
N GLU A 65 11.56 5.49 -2.53
CA GLU A 65 12.49 6.20 -3.40
C GLU A 65 12.68 7.63 -2.90
N ARG A 66 13.89 7.91 -2.42
CA ARG A 66 14.26 9.25 -1.95
C ARG A 66 14.24 10.23 -3.11
N ASN A 67 13.63 11.38 -2.90
CA ASN A 67 13.64 12.48 -3.87
C ASN A 67 15.00 13.20 -3.83
N ALA A 68 15.94 12.70 -4.65
CA ALA A 68 17.28 13.30 -4.76
C ALA A 68 17.24 14.74 -5.32
N ALA A 69 16.28 15.06 -6.17
CA ALA A 69 16.11 16.40 -6.71
C ALA A 69 15.70 17.39 -5.61
N ALA A 70 14.79 17.02 -4.72
CA ALA A 70 14.42 17.86 -3.57
C ALA A 70 15.59 18.01 -2.60
N GLN A 71 16.38 16.97 -2.35
CA GLN A 71 17.58 17.06 -1.52
C GLN A 71 18.58 18.05 -2.11
N ALA A 72 18.84 17.98 -3.41
CA ALA A 72 19.78 18.85 -4.10
C ALA A 72 19.29 20.32 -4.12
N SER A 73 18.01 20.55 -4.43
CA SER A 73 17.43 21.90 -4.50
C SER A 73 17.45 22.64 -3.15
N LEU A 74 17.26 21.91 -2.06
CA LEU A 74 17.35 22.45 -0.70
C LEU A 74 18.80 22.55 -0.18
N GLY A 75 19.77 22.03 -0.91
CA GLY A 75 21.16 21.98 -0.50
C GLY A 75 21.40 21.15 0.77
N VAL A 76 20.55 20.12 1.02
CA VAL A 76 20.69 19.25 2.20
C VAL A 76 21.86 18.32 2.00
N THR A 77 22.87 18.45 2.86
CA THR A 77 24.08 17.63 2.80
C THR A 77 23.85 16.18 3.25
N GLY A 78 24.74 15.27 2.87
CA GLY A 78 24.67 13.89 3.31
C GLY A 78 24.72 13.70 4.83
N GLN A 79 25.44 14.57 5.54
CA GLN A 79 25.48 14.55 7.02
C GLN A 79 24.16 15.02 7.62
N GLU A 80 23.61 16.12 7.12
CA GLU A 80 22.29 16.61 7.55
C GLU A 80 21.19 15.58 7.27
N MET A 81 21.29 14.85 6.15
CA MET A 81 20.37 13.77 5.84
C MET A 81 20.46 12.62 6.86
N ARG A 82 21.67 12.19 7.23
CA ARG A 82 21.85 11.16 8.27
C ARG A 82 21.28 11.61 9.62
N VAL A 83 21.49 12.88 9.97
CA VAL A 83 20.90 13.45 11.19
C VAL A 83 19.36 13.46 11.12
N LEU A 84 18.79 13.83 9.96
CA LEU A 84 17.35 13.85 9.72
C LEU A 84 16.72 12.44 9.85
N GLU A 85 17.36 11.42 9.30
CA GLU A 85 16.91 10.03 9.41
C GLU A 85 16.85 9.56 10.88
N ARG A 86 17.87 9.87 11.66
CA ARG A 86 17.90 9.54 13.10
C ARG A 86 16.90 10.37 13.90
N LEU A 87 16.71 11.63 13.50
CA LEU A 87 15.67 12.49 14.06
C LEU A 87 14.28 11.91 13.84
N ALA A 88 13.98 11.45 12.62
CA ALA A 88 12.71 10.84 12.26
C ALA A 88 12.47 9.50 12.99
N ALA A 89 13.54 8.75 13.27
CA ALA A 89 13.49 7.55 14.09
C ALA A 89 13.22 7.82 15.59
N GLY A 90 13.06 9.09 15.98
CA GLY A 90 12.70 9.46 17.36
C GLY A 90 13.90 9.67 18.31
N LEU A 91 15.15 9.52 17.84
CA LEU A 91 16.32 9.62 18.68
C LEU A 91 16.53 11.04 19.21
N SER A 92 16.96 11.16 20.47
CA SER A 92 17.41 12.42 21.08
C SER A 92 18.75 12.88 20.47
N ASN A 93 19.09 14.17 20.61
CA ASN A 93 20.36 14.69 20.10
C ASN A 93 21.59 13.98 20.66
N LYS A 94 21.51 13.49 21.91
CA LYS A 94 22.61 12.72 22.53
C LYS A 94 22.74 11.33 21.87
N GLU A 95 21.63 10.69 21.56
CA GLU A 95 21.61 9.37 20.87
C GLU A 95 22.06 9.49 19.43
N ILE A 96 21.63 10.56 18.73
CA ILE A 96 22.09 10.87 17.36
C ILE A 96 23.60 11.05 17.36
N ALA A 97 24.13 11.85 18.30
CA ALA A 97 25.55 12.10 18.44
C ALA A 97 26.33 10.77 18.64
N ARG A 98 25.85 9.92 19.54
CA ARG A 98 26.46 8.60 19.79
C ARG A 98 26.41 7.69 18.56
N THR A 99 25.26 7.65 17.87
CA THR A 99 25.07 6.79 16.70
C THR A 99 25.92 7.21 15.50
N LEU A 100 26.15 8.51 15.34
CA LEU A 100 26.90 9.07 14.19
C LEU A 100 28.37 9.37 14.51
N GLY A 101 28.83 9.10 15.75
CA GLY A 101 30.21 9.43 16.17
C GLY A 101 30.48 10.92 16.22
N LEU A 102 29.48 11.74 16.54
CA LEU A 102 29.56 13.21 16.58
C LEU A 102 29.44 13.74 18.01
N SER A 103 29.85 15.00 18.22
CA SER A 103 29.55 15.69 19.46
C SER A 103 28.05 16.11 19.50
N PRO A 104 27.41 16.16 20.68
CA PRO A 104 26.03 16.67 20.78
C PRO A 104 25.90 18.13 20.27
N ASN A 105 26.95 18.92 20.37
CA ASN A 105 26.98 20.30 19.86
C ASN A 105 27.01 20.32 18.32
N THR A 106 27.78 19.43 17.70
CA THR A 106 27.80 19.25 16.24
C THR A 106 26.43 18.84 15.70
N VAL A 107 25.73 17.93 16.40
CA VAL A 107 24.36 17.54 16.03
C VAL A 107 23.41 18.74 16.11
N LYS A 108 23.50 19.59 17.14
CA LYS A 108 22.70 20.81 17.24
C LYS A 108 22.95 21.76 16.05
N THR A 109 24.19 21.91 15.64
CA THR A 109 24.54 22.74 14.46
C THR A 109 23.96 22.19 13.18
N HIS A 110 24.08 20.86 12.94
CA HIS A 110 23.47 20.22 11.77
C HIS A 110 21.93 20.36 11.78
N LEU A 111 21.29 20.23 12.95
CA LEU A 111 19.84 20.43 13.06
C LEU A 111 19.44 21.88 12.81
N ALA A 112 20.19 22.85 13.29
CA ALA A 112 19.91 24.27 13.03
C ALA A 112 20.00 24.59 11.53
N ASN A 113 21.03 24.10 10.85
CA ASN A 113 21.20 24.27 9.41
C ASN A 113 20.09 23.57 8.62
N LEU A 114 19.73 22.34 9.03
CA LEU A 114 18.66 21.57 8.42
C LEU A 114 17.31 22.28 8.57
N PHE A 115 16.99 22.80 9.77
CA PHE A 115 15.75 23.53 10.01
C PHE A 115 15.67 24.82 9.18
N ALA A 116 16.77 25.53 9.03
CA ALA A 116 16.86 26.70 8.17
C ALA A 116 16.59 26.33 6.69
N LYS A 117 17.22 25.25 6.18
CA LYS A 117 17.03 24.78 4.81
C LYS A 117 15.60 24.28 4.54
N LEU A 118 14.97 23.62 5.52
CA LEU A 118 13.58 23.19 5.45
C LEU A 118 12.58 24.31 5.75
N GLN A 119 13.04 25.49 6.18
CA GLN A 119 12.21 26.63 6.58
C GLN A 119 11.22 26.28 7.70
N VAL A 120 11.68 25.61 8.73
CA VAL A 120 10.89 25.16 9.88
C VAL A 120 11.57 25.53 11.19
N ALA A 121 10.77 25.70 12.26
CA ALA A 121 11.29 26.08 13.57
C ALA A 121 11.29 24.94 14.60
N ARG A 122 10.53 23.87 14.33
CA ARG A 122 10.30 22.80 15.32
C ARG A 122 10.64 21.44 14.74
N ARG A 123 11.12 20.53 15.63
CA ARG A 123 11.43 19.13 15.31
C ARG A 123 10.31 18.41 14.55
N THR A 124 9.09 18.52 15.05
CA THR A 124 7.92 17.85 14.43
C THR A 124 7.64 18.39 13.03
N GLN A 125 7.78 19.69 12.83
CA GLN A 125 7.64 20.33 11.53
C GLN A 125 8.72 19.84 10.54
N ALA A 126 9.97 19.70 11.01
CA ALA A 126 11.05 19.20 10.17
C ALA A 126 10.78 17.77 9.68
N ILE A 127 10.27 16.89 10.54
CA ILE A 127 9.93 15.51 10.18
C ILE A 127 8.76 15.50 9.19
N SER A 128 7.69 16.26 9.46
CA SER A 128 6.54 16.35 8.55
C SER A 128 6.97 16.87 7.17
N LYS A 129 7.68 17.99 7.14
CA LYS A 129 8.16 18.60 5.89
C LYS A 129 9.08 17.68 5.10
N ALA A 130 9.95 16.94 5.78
CA ALA A 130 10.85 15.98 5.15
C ALA A 130 10.10 14.78 4.53
N ARG A 131 9.00 14.34 5.15
CA ARG A 131 8.11 13.33 4.56
C ARG A 131 7.35 13.85 3.36
N ASP A 132 6.79 15.05 3.43
CA ASP A 132 6.09 15.71 2.33
C ASP A 132 6.99 15.85 1.09
N LEU A 133 8.27 16.14 1.31
CA LEU A 133 9.29 16.25 0.26
C LEU A 133 9.87 14.90 -0.17
N ARG A 134 9.43 13.80 0.41
CA ARG A 134 9.97 12.44 0.19
C ARG A 134 11.48 12.33 0.43
N LEU A 135 12.00 13.05 1.41
CA LEU A 135 13.39 12.93 1.84
C LEU A 135 13.57 11.73 2.78
N ILE A 136 12.53 11.42 3.57
CA ILE A 136 12.45 10.29 4.50
C ILE A 136 11.11 9.56 4.32
N PRO A 137 11.00 8.28 4.71
CA PRO A 137 9.78 7.50 4.67
C PRO A 137 8.70 7.98 5.67
#